data_ba8716a9daba30ffc69879054151bddc
#
_entry.id   ba8716a9daba30ffc69879054151bddc
#
_cell.length_a   1.000
_cell.length_b   1.000
_cell.length_c   1.000
_cell.angle_alpha   90.00
_cell.angle_beta   90.00
_cell.angle_gamma   90.00
#
_symmetry.space_group_name_H-M   'P 1'
#
loop_
_entity.id
_entity.type
_entity.pdbx_description
1 polymer ?
#
loop_
_entity_poly.entity_id
_entity_poly.type
_entity_poly.pdbx_seq_one_letter_code
_entity_poly.pdbx_strand_id
1 'polypeptide(L)'
;MTDANEPFHAHIYYEAFDRSTAQQLHSELQAKKGTGDLVDVIFVGVMTDRAVGPHPIPQYEVHFYGKALPTVLERIKANRLRALVHRLTNDDLADHTSQALWIGEPLPLDLSVLDPAGMNQAIARFGNSDF
;
A
#
# COMPACT_ATOMS: atom_id res chain seq x y z
N MET A 1 -7.45 -12.50 -13.11
CA MET A 1 -6.05 -12.27 -13.55
C MET A 1 -5.71 -10.81 -13.36
N THR A 2 -4.56 -10.54 -12.76
CA THR A 2 -4.11 -9.17 -12.54
C THR A 2 -3.61 -8.55 -13.85
N ASP A 3 -4.12 -7.36 -14.18
CA ASP A 3 -3.61 -6.59 -15.31
C ASP A 3 -2.25 -6.00 -14.93
N ALA A 4 -1.25 -6.20 -15.79
CA ALA A 4 0.11 -5.71 -15.57
C ALA A 4 0.17 -4.19 -15.40
N ASN A 5 -0.76 -3.45 -15.99
CA ASN A 5 -0.82 -1.98 -15.95
C ASN A 5 -1.84 -1.44 -14.96
N GLU A 6 -2.46 -2.32 -14.17
CA GLU A 6 -3.43 -1.90 -13.18
C GLU A 6 -2.74 -1.21 -11.99
N PRO A 7 -3.23 -0.05 -11.54
CA PRO A 7 -2.63 0.62 -10.39
C PRO A 7 -3.00 -0.06 -9.07
N PHE A 8 -2.01 -0.14 -8.17
CA PHE A 8 -2.14 -0.71 -6.84
C PHE A 8 -1.56 0.21 -5.79
N HIS A 9 -2.09 0.13 -4.58
CA HIS A 9 -1.47 0.64 -3.35
C HIS A 9 -1.14 -0.52 -2.43
N ALA A 10 0.02 -0.44 -1.77
CA ALA A 10 0.32 -1.23 -0.59
C ALA A 10 0.47 -0.26 0.58
N HIS A 11 -0.25 -0.53 1.67
CA HIS A 11 -0.09 0.18 2.94
C HIS A 11 0.68 -0.74 3.85
N ILE A 12 1.93 -0.40 4.14
CA ILE A 12 2.83 -1.23 4.95
C ILE A 12 2.77 -0.69 6.38
N TYR A 13 2.22 -1.51 7.28
CA TYR A 13 2.00 -1.14 8.66
C TYR A 13 3.20 -1.46 9.53
N TYR A 14 3.37 -0.68 10.60
CA TYR A 14 4.39 -0.94 11.58
C TYR A 14 3.98 -0.42 12.95
N GLU A 15 4.61 -0.97 13.97
CA GLU A 15 4.49 -0.54 15.34
C GLU A 15 5.90 -0.30 15.90
N ALA A 16 6.00 0.08 17.17
CA ALA A 16 7.31 0.39 17.75
C ALA A 16 8.29 -0.78 17.62
N PHE A 17 7.81 -2.02 17.80
CA PHE A 17 8.68 -3.21 17.79
C PHE A 17 9.27 -3.54 16.44
N ASP A 18 8.62 -3.17 15.33
CA ASP A 18 9.10 -3.47 13.98
C ASP A 18 9.33 -2.24 13.12
N ARG A 19 9.31 -1.04 13.72
CA ARG A 19 9.51 0.20 12.99
C ARG A 19 10.85 0.25 12.25
N SER A 20 11.92 -0.25 12.87
CA SER A 20 13.23 -0.25 12.21
C SER A 20 13.27 -1.15 10.97
N THR A 21 12.59 -2.30 11.04
CA THR A 21 12.44 -3.20 9.87
C THR A 21 11.65 -2.51 8.77
N ALA A 22 10.54 -1.85 9.13
CA ALA A 22 9.74 -1.10 8.17
C ALA A 22 10.55 0.02 7.52
N GLN A 23 11.39 0.71 8.30
CA GLN A 23 12.25 1.77 7.80
C GLN A 23 13.32 1.24 6.84
N GLN A 24 13.90 0.08 7.12
CA GLN A 24 14.87 -0.55 6.22
C GLN A 24 14.23 -0.87 4.87
N LEU A 25 13.04 -1.46 4.88
CA LEU A 25 12.32 -1.74 3.65
C LEU A 25 11.94 -0.45 2.92
N HIS A 26 11.48 0.56 3.64
CA HIS A 26 11.16 1.87 3.08
C HIS A 26 12.37 2.46 2.33
N SER A 27 13.53 2.44 2.95
CA SER A 27 14.77 2.95 2.35
C SER A 27 15.15 2.18 1.09
N GLU A 28 15.01 0.86 1.12
CA GLU A 28 15.29 0.01 -0.04
C GLU A 28 14.33 0.32 -1.20
N LEU A 29 13.04 0.38 -0.91
CA LEU A 29 12.03 0.69 -1.94
C LEU A 29 12.25 2.08 -2.52
N GLN A 30 12.53 3.07 -1.67
CA GLN A 30 12.78 4.44 -2.10
C GLN A 30 14.03 4.54 -2.99
N ALA A 31 15.10 3.82 -2.63
CA ALA A 31 16.34 3.86 -3.38
C ALA A 31 16.24 3.15 -4.73
N LYS A 32 15.43 2.09 -4.81
CA LYS A 32 15.37 1.21 -5.99
C LYS A 32 14.11 1.40 -6.84
N LYS A 33 13.16 2.23 -6.41
CA LYS A 33 11.94 2.43 -7.19
C LYS A 33 12.27 2.87 -8.62
N GLY A 34 11.52 2.34 -9.58
CA GLY A 34 11.71 2.63 -10.99
C GLY A 34 12.91 1.96 -11.63
N THR A 35 13.56 1.02 -10.92
CA THR A 35 14.74 0.32 -11.44
C THR A 35 14.64 -1.19 -11.19
N GLY A 36 15.32 -1.97 -12.01
CA GLY A 36 15.43 -3.42 -11.84
C GLY A 36 14.07 -4.10 -11.69
N ASP A 37 13.94 -4.93 -10.66
CA ASP A 37 12.70 -5.64 -10.36
C ASP A 37 11.62 -4.74 -9.70
N LEU A 38 11.96 -3.48 -9.41
CA LEU A 38 11.04 -2.48 -8.88
C LEU A 38 10.75 -1.38 -9.93
N VAL A 39 10.96 -1.68 -11.21
CA VAL A 39 10.77 -0.72 -12.30
C VAL A 39 9.34 -0.16 -12.33
N ASP A 40 8.34 -0.96 -11.93
CA ASP A 40 6.94 -0.56 -11.92
C ASP A 40 6.47 -0.02 -10.58
N VAL A 41 7.38 0.17 -9.62
CA VAL A 41 7.11 0.91 -8.37
C VAL A 41 7.36 2.39 -8.67
N ILE A 42 6.31 3.21 -8.55
CA ILE A 42 6.36 4.60 -8.99
C ILE A 42 6.38 5.62 -7.86
N PHE A 43 6.01 5.21 -6.64
CA PHE A 43 5.92 6.13 -5.52
C PHE A 43 6.09 5.38 -4.21
N VAL A 44 6.88 5.94 -3.30
CA VAL A 44 7.03 5.45 -1.92
C VAL A 44 6.75 6.63 -1.00
N GLY A 45 5.66 6.55 -0.24
CA GLY A 45 5.25 7.62 0.66
C GLY A 45 6.13 7.72 1.89
N VAL A 46 6.03 8.84 2.59
CA VAL A 46 6.74 9.04 3.85
C VAL A 46 6.17 8.12 4.93
N MET A 47 7.02 7.70 5.86
CA MET A 47 6.56 6.95 7.02
C MET A 47 5.72 7.89 7.89
N THR A 48 4.44 7.51 8.08
CA THR A 48 3.49 8.29 8.88
C THR A 48 3.35 7.60 10.23
N ASP A 49 3.96 8.18 11.26
CA ASP A 49 4.06 7.58 12.59
C ASP A 49 2.80 7.79 13.44
N ARG A 50 1.63 7.74 12.80
CA ARG A 50 0.32 7.91 13.45
C ARG A 50 -0.76 7.25 12.61
N ALA A 51 -1.93 7.05 13.21
CA ALA A 51 -3.11 6.64 12.46
C ALA A 51 -3.47 7.74 11.44
N VAL A 52 -3.82 7.33 10.22
CA VAL A 52 -4.14 8.25 9.13
C VAL A 52 -5.11 7.60 8.15
N GLY A 53 -6.07 8.39 7.63
CA GLY A 53 -7.10 7.86 6.75
C GLY A 53 -7.86 6.71 7.41
N PRO A 54 -8.11 5.59 6.72
CA PRO A 54 -8.76 4.42 7.31
C PRO A 54 -7.83 3.58 8.19
N HIS A 55 -6.53 3.91 8.26
CA HIS A 55 -5.52 3.06 8.90
C HIS A 55 -5.41 3.35 10.39
N PRO A 56 -5.58 2.31 11.26
CA PRO A 56 -5.60 2.50 12.71
C PRO A 56 -4.22 2.61 13.35
N ILE A 57 -3.16 2.26 12.65
CA ILE A 57 -1.78 2.32 13.14
C ILE A 57 -0.86 2.96 12.11
N PRO A 58 0.38 3.33 12.49
CA PRO A 58 1.36 3.89 11.56
C PRO A 58 1.56 3.04 10.31
N GLN A 59 1.78 3.71 9.19
CA GLN A 59 2.00 3.04 7.91
C GLN A 59 2.73 3.97 6.93
N TYR A 60 3.20 3.39 5.81
CA TYR A 60 3.55 4.15 4.62
C TYR A 60 2.97 3.44 3.39
N GLU A 61 2.73 4.22 2.36
CA GLU A 61 2.14 3.70 1.12
C GLU A 61 3.18 3.51 0.04
N VAL A 62 2.97 2.49 -0.79
CA VAL A 62 3.77 2.22 -1.98
C VAL A 62 2.80 2.10 -3.15
N HIS A 63 3.01 2.89 -4.19
CA HIS A 63 2.19 2.84 -5.40
C HIS A 63 2.95 2.13 -6.51
N PHE A 64 2.27 1.20 -7.17
CA PHE A 64 2.91 0.41 -8.20
C PHE A 64 1.87 -0.12 -9.21
N TYR A 65 2.37 -0.51 -10.39
CA TYR A 65 1.54 -1.21 -11.37
C TYR A 65 1.53 -2.71 -11.08
N GLY A 66 0.46 -3.38 -11.48
CA GLY A 66 0.22 -4.79 -11.17
C GLY A 66 1.37 -5.73 -11.55
N LYS A 67 2.19 -5.34 -12.51
CA LYS A 67 3.37 -6.11 -12.89
C LYS A 67 4.35 -6.28 -11.73
N ALA A 68 4.43 -5.32 -10.82
CA ALA A 68 5.29 -5.37 -9.64
C ALA A 68 4.66 -6.10 -8.46
N LEU A 69 3.38 -6.50 -8.55
CA LEU A 69 2.66 -7.09 -7.41
C LEU A 69 3.41 -8.26 -6.77
N PRO A 70 3.87 -9.28 -7.50
CA PRO A 70 4.57 -10.40 -6.86
C PRO A 70 5.84 -9.95 -6.11
N THR A 71 6.60 -9.04 -6.68
CA THR A 71 7.83 -8.53 -6.08
C THR A 71 7.56 -7.74 -4.80
N VAL A 72 6.54 -6.87 -4.84
CA VAL A 72 6.16 -6.08 -3.67
C VAL A 72 5.69 -6.99 -2.53
N LEU A 73 4.81 -7.97 -2.85
CA LEU A 73 4.33 -8.94 -1.85
C LEU A 73 5.49 -9.72 -1.23
N GLU A 74 6.43 -10.18 -2.04
CA GLU A 74 7.59 -10.94 -1.57
C GLU A 74 8.44 -10.11 -0.60
N ARG A 75 8.70 -8.85 -0.94
CA ARG A 75 9.49 -7.95 -0.09
C ARG A 75 8.85 -7.71 1.26
N ILE A 76 7.54 -7.51 1.28
CA ILE A 76 6.80 -7.29 2.52
C ILE A 76 6.83 -8.56 3.38
N LYS A 77 6.57 -9.72 2.78
CA LYS A 77 6.54 -11.01 3.49
C LYS A 77 7.93 -11.37 4.03
N ALA A 78 8.99 -11.14 3.25
CA ALA A 78 10.36 -11.43 3.66
C ALA A 78 10.77 -10.63 4.89
N ASN A 79 10.22 -9.43 5.05
CA ASN A 79 10.47 -8.56 6.19
C ASN A 79 9.48 -8.79 7.35
N ARG A 80 8.55 -9.73 7.21
CA ARG A 80 7.55 -10.08 8.22
C ARG A 80 6.70 -8.90 8.68
N LEU A 81 6.44 -7.97 7.76
CA LEU A 81 5.60 -6.81 8.01
C LEU A 81 4.16 -7.11 7.62
N ARG A 82 3.23 -6.43 8.29
CA ARG A 82 1.81 -6.48 7.96
C ARG A 82 1.51 -5.45 6.89
N ALA A 83 0.61 -5.78 5.96
CA ALA A 83 0.24 -4.84 4.92
C ALA A 83 -1.18 -5.08 4.41
N LEU A 84 -1.78 -4.00 3.92
CA LEU A 84 -2.99 -4.05 3.11
C LEU A 84 -2.59 -3.68 1.69
N VAL A 85 -2.88 -4.57 0.75
CA VAL A 85 -2.62 -4.35 -0.67
C VAL A 85 -3.95 -4.33 -1.41
N HIS A 86 -4.17 -3.30 -2.20
CA HIS A 86 -5.44 -3.18 -2.91
C HIS A 86 -5.27 -2.50 -4.26
N ARG A 87 -6.22 -2.77 -5.15
CA ARG A 87 -6.39 -2.07 -6.42
C ARG A 87 -6.92 -0.67 -6.16
N LEU A 88 -6.87 0.15 -7.19
CA LEU A 88 -7.53 1.46 -7.23
C LEU A 88 -8.62 1.40 -8.29
N THR A 89 -9.82 1.00 -7.87
CA THR A 89 -11.01 0.95 -8.73
C THR A 89 -11.98 2.07 -8.36
N ASN A 90 -13.13 2.13 -9.02
CA ASN A 90 -14.17 3.10 -8.70
C ASN A 90 -14.86 2.81 -7.35
N ASP A 91 -14.61 1.66 -6.76
CA ASP A 91 -15.24 1.24 -5.52
C ASP A 91 -14.20 1.16 -4.40
N ASP A 92 -13.99 2.30 -3.73
CA ASP A 92 -13.02 2.43 -2.66
C ASP A 92 -13.31 1.48 -1.49
N LEU A 93 -14.60 1.29 -1.16
CA LEU A 93 -15.00 0.36 -0.11
C LEU A 93 -14.64 -1.08 -0.46
N ALA A 94 -14.96 -1.53 -1.67
CA ALA A 94 -14.62 -2.89 -2.10
C ALA A 94 -13.12 -3.10 -2.15
N ASP A 95 -12.36 -2.10 -2.61
CA ASP A 95 -10.90 -2.15 -2.65
C ASP A 95 -10.30 -2.40 -1.27
N HIS A 96 -10.91 -1.84 -0.21
CA HIS A 96 -10.44 -1.96 1.18
C HIS A 96 -11.10 -3.10 1.96
N THR A 97 -12.05 -3.82 1.38
CA THR A 97 -12.79 -4.89 2.06
C THR A 97 -12.78 -6.18 1.25
N SER A 98 -13.79 -6.40 0.40
CA SER A 98 -13.95 -7.68 -0.32
C SER A 98 -12.83 -7.95 -1.33
N GLN A 99 -12.18 -6.92 -1.86
CA GLN A 99 -11.10 -7.03 -2.84
C GLN A 99 -9.73 -6.76 -2.24
N ALA A 100 -9.65 -6.58 -0.91
CA ALA A 100 -8.40 -6.32 -0.22
C ALA A 100 -7.56 -7.59 -0.11
N LEU A 101 -6.26 -7.45 -0.28
CA LEU A 101 -5.29 -8.50 -0.01
C LEU A 101 -4.50 -8.13 1.24
N TRP A 102 -4.65 -8.92 2.29
CA TRP A 102 -3.93 -8.70 3.53
C TRP A 102 -2.70 -9.59 3.62
N ILE A 103 -1.59 -9.00 4.08
CA ILE A 103 -0.40 -9.75 4.50
C ILE A 103 -0.39 -9.67 6.02
N GLY A 104 -0.44 -10.83 6.69
CA GLY A 104 -0.63 -10.90 8.12
C GLY A 104 -2.10 -10.73 8.50
N GLU A 105 -2.37 -10.49 9.78
CA GLU A 105 -3.75 -10.34 10.26
C GLU A 105 -4.35 -9.00 9.81
N PRO A 106 -5.60 -9.01 9.31
CA PRO A 106 -6.29 -7.77 8.97
C PRO A 106 -6.43 -6.85 10.18
N LEU A 107 -6.43 -5.54 9.89
CA LEU A 107 -6.66 -4.50 10.88
C LEU A 107 -8.09 -3.95 10.74
N PRO A 108 -8.69 -3.45 11.84
CA PRO A 108 -10.02 -2.83 11.77
C PRO A 108 -9.92 -1.43 11.16
N LEU A 109 -10.13 -1.34 9.85
CA LEU A 109 -10.09 -0.07 9.13
C LEU A 109 -11.28 0.82 9.49
N ASP A 110 -11.06 2.12 9.49
CA ASP A 110 -12.16 3.09 9.59
C ASP A 110 -12.79 3.28 8.21
N LEU A 111 -13.83 2.53 7.91
CA LEU A 111 -14.47 2.54 6.61
C LEU A 111 -15.27 3.82 6.35
N SER A 112 -15.55 4.59 7.39
CA SER A 112 -16.35 5.82 7.27
C SER A 112 -15.65 6.93 6.50
N VAL A 113 -14.31 6.86 6.37
CA VAL A 113 -13.51 7.87 5.66
C VAL A 113 -13.29 7.53 4.20
N LEU A 114 -13.76 6.38 3.73
CA LEU A 114 -13.60 5.95 2.35
C LEU A 114 -14.58 6.70 1.43
N ASP A 115 -14.19 6.84 0.17
CA ASP A 115 -15.00 7.54 -0.82
C ASP A 115 -16.29 6.75 -1.14
N PRO A 116 -17.38 7.46 -1.50
CA PRO A 116 -18.58 6.79 -1.98
C PRO A 116 -18.32 5.97 -3.25
N ALA A 117 -19.17 4.97 -3.49
CA ALA A 117 -19.07 4.14 -4.69
C ALA A 117 -19.03 5.00 -5.96
N GLY A 118 -18.13 4.70 -6.87
CA GLY A 118 -17.95 5.43 -8.12
C GLY A 118 -17.10 6.69 -8.01
N MET A 119 -16.58 7.02 -6.83
CA MET A 119 -15.86 8.28 -6.58
C MET A 119 -14.50 8.07 -5.90
N ASN A 120 -13.77 7.02 -6.24
CA ASN A 120 -12.47 6.76 -5.61
C ASN A 120 -11.44 7.82 -6.04
N GLN A 121 -11.23 8.84 -5.20
CA GLN A 121 -10.28 9.92 -5.47
C GLN A 121 -8.82 9.45 -5.38
N ALA A 122 -8.55 8.31 -4.72
CA ALA A 122 -7.21 7.75 -4.67
C ALA A 122 -6.67 7.43 -6.06
N ILE A 123 -7.53 7.09 -7.01
CA ILE A 123 -7.15 6.88 -8.41
C ILE A 123 -6.46 8.11 -8.97
N ALA A 124 -7.00 9.30 -8.71
CA ALA A 124 -6.45 10.57 -9.19
C ALA A 124 -5.12 10.92 -8.50
N ARG A 125 -4.85 10.33 -7.33
CA ARG A 125 -3.63 10.58 -6.56
C ARG A 125 -2.56 9.53 -6.79
N PHE A 126 -2.78 8.58 -7.71
CA PHE A 126 -1.79 7.54 -7.98
C PHE A 126 -0.46 8.17 -8.38
N GLY A 127 0.60 7.85 -7.65
CA GLY A 127 1.93 8.45 -7.82
C GLY A 127 2.18 9.66 -6.92
N ASN A 128 1.20 10.06 -6.09
CA ASN A 128 1.32 11.17 -5.15
C ASN A 128 0.81 10.75 -3.78
N SER A 129 1.17 11.50 -2.74
CA SER A 129 0.72 11.18 -1.38
C SER A 129 -0.81 11.23 -1.28
N ASP A 130 -1.38 10.21 -0.63
CA ASP A 130 -2.81 10.11 -0.36
C ASP A 130 -3.18 10.79 0.98
N PHE A 131 -2.19 11.11 1.79
CA PHE A 131 -2.38 11.65 3.14
C PHE A 131 -1.54 12.90 3.39
#